data_a808b8f51fde1d9c74302503b6368ea2
#
_entry.id   a808b8f51fde1d9c74302503b6368ea2
#
_cell.length_a   1.000
_cell.length_b   1.000
_cell.length_c   1.000
_cell.angle_alpha   90.00
_cell.angle_beta   90.00
_cell.angle_gamma   90.00
#
_symmetry.space_group_name_H-M   'P 1'
#
loop_
_entity.id
_entity.type
_entity.pdbx_description
1 polymer ?
#
loop_
_entity_poly.entity_id
_entity_poly.type
_entity_poly.pdbx_seq_one_letter_code
_entity_poly.pdbx_strand_id
1 'polypeptide(L)'
;MKKSFRKTTFLPALAIAVPAMGMAQDKVEASVGADLVSGYIWRGQDLGGVSIQPTLSVSYKEFSLSAWGTAGIEKEDTKEIDLTLGYATGGFSISVTDYWFNGGPGYFHYGSHNTNHTFEAQIGYDFGPLALNWYTNFVGTDGVNNGGNRAYSSYISATVPFTLAGLEWTAEIGATPWGTDFYNYSEAPVCNGSNGFTVCDISLGAAKEIRITDSFSVPAFAKVTVNPRTEGAYFVFGLSF
;
A
#
# COMPACT_ATOMS: atom_id res chain seq x y z
N MET A 1 0.44 -6.15 39.05
CA MET A 1 0.21 -5.20 37.91
C MET A 1 0.62 -5.92 36.64
N LYS A 2 -0.36 -6.40 35.84
CA LYS A 2 -0.09 -7.02 34.53
C LYS A 2 0.04 -5.90 33.52
N LYS A 3 1.25 -5.67 32.99
CA LYS A 3 1.46 -4.79 31.85
C LYS A 3 0.84 -5.45 30.62
N SER A 4 -0.25 -4.88 30.10
CA SER A 4 -0.83 -5.25 28.81
C SER A 4 0.15 -4.79 27.74
N PHE A 5 0.85 -5.71 27.10
CA PHE A 5 1.58 -5.43 25.86
C PHE A 5 0.54 -5.19 24.75
N ARG A 6 0.47 -3.97 24.26
CA ARG A 6 -0.26 -3.65 23.03
C ARG A 6 0.45 -4.37 21.89
N LYS A 7 -0.25 -5.28 21.23
CA LYS A 7 0.22 -5.88 19.98
C LYS A 7 0.05 -4.82 18.89
N THR A 8 1.14 -4.16 18.54
CA THR A 8 1.20 -3.35 17.32
C THR A 8 1.43 -4.33 16.18
N THR A 9 0.43 -4.56 15.35
CA THR A 9 0.58 -5.38 14.16
C THR A 9 1.32 -4.53 13.13
N PHE A 10 2.62 -4.79 12.95
CA PHE A 10 3.40 -4.19 11.87
C PHE A 10 3.04 -4.90 10.57
N LEU A 11 2.28 -4.24 9.70
CA LEU A 11 2.24 -4.59 8.29
C LEU A 11 3.41 -3.85 7.60
N PRO A 12 4.24 -4.57 6.83
CA PRO A 12 5.25 -3.91 5.99
C PRO A 12 4.56 -3.00 4.98
N ALA A 13 5.16 -1.85 4.77
CA ALA A 13 4.70 -0.76 3.93
C ALA A 13 4.00 -1.22 2.65
N LEU A 14 2.79 -0.89 2.53
CA LEU A 14 1.85 -0.69 1.42
C LEU A 14 0.44 -1.22 1.69
N ALA A 15 0.13 -1.57 2.92
CA ALA A 15 -1.25 -1.43 3.34
C ALA A 15 -1.28 -0.09 4.10
N ILE A 16 -2.14 0.82 3.71
CA ILE A 16 -2.51 1.94 4.56
C ILE A 16 -2.68 1.34 5.94
N ALA A 17 -1.77 1.66 6.87
CA ALA A 17 -1.91 1.25 8.24
C ALA A 17 -3.17 1.95 8.76
N VAL A 18 -4.32 1.32 8.53
CA VAL A 18 -5.51 1.63 9.31
C VAL A 18 -5.09 1.29 10.73
N PRO A 19 -4.98 2.27 11.62
CA PRO A 19 -4.51 2.01 12.97
C PRO A 19 -5.37 0.89 13.54
N ALA A 20 -4.70 -0.17 14.02
CA ALA A 20 -5.38 -1.31 14.63
C ALA A 20 -6.36 -0.77 15.66
N MET A 21 -7.63 -1.12 15.52
CA MET A 21 -8.73 -0.62 16.33
C MET A 21 -8.46 -0.78 17.81
N GLY A 22 -7.90 0.28 18.42
CA GLY A 22 -8.06 0.55 19.83
C GLY A 22 -9.42 1.19 20.02
N MET A 23 -10.14 0.83 21.09
CA MET A 23 -11.44 1.42 21.50
C MET A 23 -11.42 2.93 21.27
N ALA A 24 -12.53 3.46 20.72
CA ALA A 24 -12.74 4.87 20.41
C ALA A 24 -12.07 5.79 21.46
N GLN A 25 -10.99 6.43 21.10
CA GLN A 25 -10.30 7.36 22.00
C GLN A 25 -10.89 8.75 21.75
N ASP A 26 -11.33 9.40 22.82
CA ASP A 26 -11.80 10.80 22.77
C ASP A 26 -10.62 11.80 22.62
N LYS A 27 -9.47 11.34 22.14
CA LYS A 27 -8.27 12.15 21.95
C LYS A 27 -7.76 12.04 20.52
N VAL A 28 -7.28 13.16 19.99
CA VAL A 28 -6.53 13.18 18.72
C VAL A 28 -5.19 12.50 18.96
N GLU A 29 -4.83 11.55 18.11
CA GLU A 29 -3.53 10.91 18.08
C GLU A 29 -2.79 11.33 16.81
N ALA A 30 -1.50 11.62 16.92
CA ALA A 30 -0.63 11.91 15.79
C ALA A 30 0.56 10.96 15.82
N SER A 31 1.01 10.53 14.66
CA SER A 31 2.21 9.72 14.51
C SER A 31 3.05 10.18 13.33
N VAL A 32 4.35 9.94 13.42
CA VAL A 32 5.32 10.13 12.36
C VAL A 32 6.19 8.88 12.31
N GLY A 33 6.54 8.46 11.11
CA GLY A 33 7.43 7.33 10.87
C GLY A 33 8.11 7.43 9.52
N ALA A 34 9.03 6.55 9.25
CA ALA A 34 9.64 6.41 7.94
C ALA A 34 10.13 4.97 7.74
N ASP A 35 9.94 4.44 6.55
CA ASP A 35 10.56 3.18 6.12
C ASP A 35 11.78 3.48 5.24
N LEU A 36 12.87 2.75 5.46
CA LEU A 36 13.98 2.64 4.54
C LEU A 36 13.87 1.29 3.85
N VAL A 37 13.66 1.28 2.54
CA VAL A 37 13.38 0.07 1.76
C VAL A 37 14.39 -0.14 0.63
N SER A 38 14.68 -1.40 0.32
CA SER A 38 15.57 -1.77 -0.79
C SER A 38 14.93 -1.70 -2.17
N GLY A 39 13.61 -1.52 -2.23
CA GLY A 39 12.82 -1.39 -3.47
C GLY A 39 11.38 -1.00 -3.15
N TYR A 40 10.74 -0.32 -4.09
CA TYR A 40 9.34 0.07 -4.01
C TYR A 40 8.48 -0.81 -4.92
N ILE A 41 7.92 -1.87 -4.35
CA ILE A 41 7.03 -2.81 -5.06
C ILE A 41 5.60 -2.63 -4.58
N TRP A 42 4.71 -2.21 -5.47
CA TRP A 42 3.33 -1.92 -5.16
C TRP A 42 2.37 -2.73 -6.04
N ARG A 43 1.53 -3.57 -5.41
CA ARG A 43 0.55 -4.43 -6.10
C ARG A 43 1.16 -5.24 -7.25
N GLY A 44 2.36 -5.80 -7.01
CA GLY A 44 3.10 -6.58 -8.00
C GLY A 44 3.85 -5.76 -9.05
N GLN A 45 3.89 -4.42 -8.93
CA GLN A 45 4.61 -3.53 -9.82
C GLN A 45 5.89 -3.00 -9.17
N ASP A 46 6.96 -2.93 -9.94
CA ASP A 46 8.21 -2.27 -9.55
C ASP A 46 8.12 -0.78 -9.87
N LEU A 47 8.08 0.05 -8.84
CA LEU A 47 7.97 1.50 -8.94
C LEU A 47 9.28 2.23 -8.57
N GLY A 48 10.31 1.51 -8.15
CA GLY A 48 11.61 2.11 -7.87
C GLY A 48 12.53 1.30 -6.98
N GLY A 49 13.76 1.74 -6.89
CA GLY A 49 14.83 1.15 -6.11
C GLY A 49 14.81 1.56 -4.63
N VAL A 50 16.01 1.69 -4.06
CA VAL A 50 16.18 2.09 -2.65
C VAL A 50 15.53 3.44 -2.39
N SER A 51 14.65 3.51 -1.39
CA SER A 51 13.93 4.74 -1.08
C SER A 51 13.68 4.93 0.41
N ILE A 52 13.43 6.18 0.79
CA ILE A 52 12.90 6.56 2.10
C ILE A 52 11.42 6.89 1.93
N GLN A 53 10.58 6.31 2.77
CA GLN A 53 9.12 6.39 2.69
C GLN A 53 8.54 6.96 3.99
N PRO A 54 8.52 8.31 4.16
CA PRO A 54 7.97 8.94 5.34
C PRO A 54 6.45 8.85 5.40
N THR A 55 5.92 8.74 6.62
CA THR A 55 4.49 8.77 6.92
C THR A 55 4.22 9.76 8.04
N LEU A 56 3.18 10.57 7.88
CA LEU A 56 2.60 11.42 8.91
C LEU A 56 1.11 11.09 9.00
N SER A 57 0.58 10.83 10.19
CA SER A 57 -0.84 10.58 10.35
C SER A 57 -1.43 11.24 11.58
N VAL A 58 -2.72 11.55 11.48
CA VAL A 58 -3.56 12.04 12.58
C VAL A 58 -4.84 11.23 12.60
N SER A 59 -5.27 10.79 13.76
CA SER A 59 -6.53 10.08 13.93
C SER A 59 -7.37 10.64 15.07
N TYR A 60 -8.67 10.55 14.90
CA TYR A 60 -9.67 10.90 15.91
C TYR A 60 -10.87 9.97 15.80
N LYS A 61 -11.09 9.18 16.83
CA LYS A 61 -12.10 8.10 16.84
C LYS A 61 -11.85 7.15 15.65
N GLU A 62 -12.86 6.98 14.83
CA GLU A 62 -12.84 6.10 13.66
C GLU A 62 -12.22 6.75 12.41
N PHE A 63 -11.92 8.06 12.45
CA PHE A 63 -11.37 8.79 11.31
C PHE A 63 -9.85 8.88 11.37
N SER A 64 -9.22 8.84 10.21
CA SER A 64 -7.79 9.06 10.03
C SER A 64 -7.51 9.94 8.82
N LEU A 65 -6.47 10.76 8.92
CA LEU A 65 -5.87 11.49 7.80
C LEU A 65 -4.38 11.19 7.81
N SER A 66 -3.85 10.72 6.69
CA SER A 66 -2.42 10.44 6.55
C SER A 66 -1.85 11.07 5.30
N ALA A 67 -0.58 11.44 5.39
CA ALA A 67 0.27 11.76 4.27
C ALA A 67 1.42 10.75 4.25
N TRP A 68 1.61 10.09 3.11
CA TRP A 68 2.72 9.21 2.84
C TRP A 68 3.48 9.74 1.62
N GLY A 69 4.73 9.37 1.49
CA GLY A 69 5.48 9.71 0.30
C GLY A 69 6.66 8.75 0.10
N THR A 70 7.26 8.79 -1.08
CA THR A 70 8.49 8.08 -1.39
C THR A 70 9.49 8.97 -2.08
N ALA A 71 10.77 8.83 -1.69
CA ALA A 71 11.90 9.48 -2.32
C ALA A 71 13.00 8.45 -2.56
N GLY A 72 13.11 7.99 -3.80
CA GLY A 72 14.19 7.11 -4.24
C GLY A 72 15.52 7.86 -4.32
N ILE A 73 16.62 7.12 -4.22
CA ILE A 73 17.98 7.69 -4.32
C ILE A 73 18.43 7.84 -5.77
N GLU A 74 17.85 7.13 -6.72
CA GLU A 74 18.14 7.28 -8.14
C GLU A 74 17.27 8.37 -8.75
N LYS A 75 17.78 9.04 -9.78
CA LYS A 75 17.08 10.16 -10.42
C LYS A 75 15.76 9.75 -11.05
N GLU A 76 15.72 8.55 -11.60
CA GLU A 76 14.57 8.00 -12.34
C GLU A 76 13.55 7.30 -11.43
N ASP A 77 13.86 7.13 -10.14
CA ASP A 77 12.92 6.54 -9.17
C ASP A 77 11.64 7.37 -9.05
N THR A 78 10.53 6.67 -8.87
CA THR A 78 9.24 7.31 -8.58
C THR A 78 9.33 8.16 -7.32
N LYS A 79 8.81 9.40 -7.43
CA LYS A 79 8.55 10.27 -6.29
C LYS A 79 7.05 10.47 -6.21
N GLU A 80 6.50 10.21 -5.06
CA GLU A 80 5.07 10.15 -4.85
C GLU A 80 4.71 10.81 -3.53
N ILE A 81 3.53 11.42 -3.50
CA ILE A 81 2.91 11.96 -2.29
C ILE A 81 1.45 11.52 -2.31
N ASP A 82 1.04 10.82 -1.27
CA ASP A 82 -0.31 10.32 -1.09
C ASP A 82 -0.98 11.00 0.08
N LEU A 83 -2.21 11.45 -0.10
CA LEU A 83 -3.06 11.92 0.97
C LEU A 83 -4.26 10.98 1.11
N THR A 84 -4.43 10.36 2.27
CA THR A 84 -5.52 9.42 2.53
C THR A 84 -6.41 9.91 3.66
N LEU A 85 -7.70 9.98 3.39
CA LEU A 85 -8.76 10.12 4.39
C LEU A 85 -9.44 8.76 4.57
N GLY A 86 -9.43 8.24 5.80
CA GLY A 86 -9.97 6.94 6.15
C GLY A 86 -11.01 6.99 7.26
N TYR A 87 -11.88 6.00 7.26
CA TYR A 87 -12.81 5.67 8.33
C TYR A 87 -12.80 4.16 8.57
N ALA A 88 -12.68 3.73 9.82
CA ALA A 88 -12.65 2.31 10.16
C ALA A 88 -13.39 2.02 11.47
N THR A 89 -14.23 0.97 11.46
CA THR A 89 -14.97 0.53 12.65
C THR A 89 -15.39 -0.93 12.55
N GLY A 90 -15.23 -1.71 13.62
CA GLY A 90 -15.72 -3.09 13.72
C GLY A 90 -15.24 -4.05 12.63
N GLY A 91 -14.00 -3.89 12.11
CA GLY A 91 -13.45 -4.65 10.97
C GLY A 91 -13.71 -4.00 9.62
N PHE A 92 -14.76 -3.18 9.48
CA PHE A 92 -15.05 -2.42 8.25
C PHE A 92 -14.10 -1.24 8.09
N SER A 93 -13.67 -0.99 6.86
CA SER A 93 -12.89 0.20 6.48
C SER A 93 -13.35 0.77 5.14
N ILE A 94 -13.26 2.09 5.02
CA ILE A 94 -13.41 2.82 3.76
C ILE A 94 -12.42 3.97 3.75
N SER A 95 -11.81 4.24 2.60
CA SER A 95 -10.92 5.39 2.43
C SER A 95 -10.96 5.97 1.03
N VAL A 96 -10.44 7.18 0.91
CA VAL A 96 -10.10 7.82 -0.36
C VAL A 96 -8.66 8.26 -0.27
N THR A 97 -7.87 7.90 -1.28
CA THR A 97 -6.47 8.30 -1.43
C THR A 97 -6.31 9.15 -2.69
N ASP A 98 -5.64 10.27 -2.55
CA ASP A 98 -5.12 11.09 -3.63
C ASP A 98 -3.65 10.74 -3.81
N TYR A 99 -3.31 9.99 -4.86
CA TYR A 99 -1.95 9.70 -5.30
C TYR A 99 -1.45 10.81 -6.22
N TRP A 100 -0.32 11.41 -5.92
CA TRP A 100 0.35 12.32 -6.84
C TRP A 100 1.74 11.79 -7.20
N PHE A 101 1.96 11.58 -8.49
CA PHE A 101 3.24 11.12 -9.03
C PHE A 101 4.00 12.26 -9.68
N ASN A 102 5.34 12.32 -9.49
CA ASN A 102 6.17 13.30 -10.18
C ASN A 102 6.29 12.99 -11.68
N GLY A 103 6.84 13.95 -12.43
CA GLY A 103 7.14 13.76 -13.86
C GLY A 103 6.14 14.37 -14.84
N GLY A 104 5.12 15.09 -14.34
CA GLY A 104 4.14 15.82 -15.13
C GLY A 104 3.75 17.14 -14.49
N PRO A 105 2.47 17.55 -14.57
CA PRO A 105 1.96 18.75 -13.92
C PRO A 105 2.24 18.79 -12.44
N GLY A 106 2.55 19.99 -11.92
CA GLY A 106 2.88 20.17 -10.50
C GLY A 106 1.74 19.77 -9.54
N TYR A 107 2.06 19.58 -8.28
CA TYR A 107 1.15 19.08 -7.24
C TYR A 107 -0.21 19.81 -7.17
N PHE A 108 -0.28 21.12 -7.36
CA PHE A 108 -1.54 21.87 -7.30
C PHE A 108 -2.33 21.90 -8.61
N HIS A 109 -1.95 21.07 -9.58
CA HIS A 109 -2.64 20.97 -10.86
C HIS A 109 -3.68 19.85 -10.87
N TYR A 110 -4.89 20.15 -10.40
CA TYR A 110 -6.05 19.23 -10.35
C TYR A 110 -6.91 19.36 -11.62
N GLY A 111 -6.31 19.13 -12.78
CA GLY A 111 -7.02 19.17 -14.07
C GLY A 111 -7.78 17.86 -14.35
N SER A 112 -8.89 17.95 -15.11
CA SER A 112 -9.71 16.76 -15.43
C SER A 112 -9.06 15.81 -16.44
N HIS A 113 -8.09 16.25 -17.24
CA HIS A 113 -7.47 15.48 -18.32
C HIS A 113 -5.95 15.61 -18.40
N ASN A 114 -5.35 16.45 -17.61
CA ASN A 114 -3.91 16.69 -17.60
C ASN A 114 -3.46 16.91 -16.15
N THR A 115 -3.42 15.84 -15.40
CA THR A 115 -3.02 15.86 -13.99
C THR A 115 -2.19 14.63 -13.68
N ASN A 116 -1.33 14.72 -12.67
CA ASN A 116 -0.63 13.56 -12.11
C ASN A 116 -1.30 13.04 -10.83
N HIS A 117 -2.52 13.52 -10.54
CA HIS A 117 -3.33 12.99 -9.46
C HIS A 117 -4.18 11.81 -9.91
N THR A 118 -4.24 10.79 -9.08
CA THR A 118 -5.16 9.66 -9.18
C THR A 118 -5.92 9.53 -7.86
N PHE A 119 -7.25 9.57 -7.91
CA PHE A 119 -8.09 9.35 -6.74
C PHE A 119 -8.62 7.94 -6.73
N GLU A 120 -8.30 7.21 -5.67
CA GLU A 120 -8.73 5.83 -5.45
C GLU A 120 -9.67 5.76 -4.23
N ALA A 121 -10.79 5.07 -4.39
CA ALA A 121 -11.64 4.67 -3.29
C ALA A 121 -11.30 3.23 -2.85
N GLN A 122 -11.27 2.99 -1.55
CA GLN A 122 -11.08 1.67 -0.96
C GLN A 122 -12.27 1.33 -0.07
N ILE A 123 -12.69 0.07 -0.09
CA ILE A 123 -13.57 -0.55 0.88
C ILE A 123 -12.97 -1.88 1.32
N GLY A 124 -13.00 -2.18 2.61
CA GLY A 124 -12.42 -3.40 3.14
C GLY A 124 -13.15 -3.95 4.36
N TYR A 125 -12.90 -5.23 4.63
CA TYR A 125 -13.34 -5.87 5.87
C TYR A 125 -12.28 -6.82 6.41
N ASP A 126 -11.92 -6.64 7.67
CA ASP A 126 -11.01 -7.50 8.43
C ASP A 126 -11.83 -8.46 9.32
N PHE A 127 -11.77 -9.76 9.00
CA PHE A 127 -12.38 -10.85 9.77
C PHE A 127 -11.48 -11.38 10.89
N GLY A 128 -10.29 -10.78 11.06
CA GLY A 128 -9.23 -11.24 11.96
C GLY A 128 -8.23 -12.18 11.26
N PRO A 129 -8.60 -13.42 10.90
CA PRO A 129 -7.68 -14.32 10.19
C PRO A 129 -7.56 -14.02 8.68
N LEU A 130 -8.43 -13.20 8.12
CA LEU A 130 -8.49 -12.84 6.72
C LEU A 130 -8.98 -11.41 6.59
N ALA A 131 -8.28 -10.56 5.82
CA ALA A 131 -8.77 -9.28 5.38
C ALA A 131 -9.03 -9.29 3.87
N LEU A 132 -10.14 -8.69 3.45
CA LEU A 132 -10.52 -8.52 2.05
C LEU A 132 -10.63 -7.03 1.75
N ASN A 133 -10.05 -6.60 0.62
CA ASN A 133 -10.10 -5.21 0.19
C ASN A 133 -10.46 -5.11 -1.29
N TRP A 134 -11.14 -4.01 -1.63
CA TRP A 134 -11.43 -3.58 -2.99
C TRP A 134 -11.03 -2.13 -3.15
N TYR A 135 -10.31 -1.83 -4.22
CA TYR A 135 -9.82 -0.51 -4.58
C TYR A 135 -10.29 -0.15 -5.98
N THR A 136 -10.61 1.11 -6.25
CA THR A 136 -11.03 1.57 -7.58
C THR A 136 -10.60 3.01 -7.81
N ASN A 137 -9.88 3.27 -8.90
CA ASN A 137 -9.59 4.62 -9.37
C ASN A 137 -10.85 5.24 -9.98
N PHE A 138 -11.24 6.42 -9.51
CA PHE A 138 -12.50 7.03 -9.93
C PHE A 138 -12.36 8.44 -10.50
N VAL A 139 -11.29 9.18 -10.19
CA VAL A 139 -10.99 10.54 -10.68
C VAL A 139 -9.50 10.69 -10.97
N GLY A 140 -9.12 11.64 -11.82
CA GLY A 140 -7.74 11.93 -12.19
C GLY A 140 -7.18 11.00 -13.26
N THR A 141 -5.87 10.77 -13.23
CA THR A 141 -5.19 9.84 -14.14
C THR A 141 -5.61 8.40 -13.80
N ASP A 142 -5.76 7.57 -14.82
CA ASP A 142 -6.13 6.17 -14.68
C ASP A 142 -5.62 5.38 -15.89
N GLY A 143 -5.63 4.08 -15.78
CA GLY A 143 -5.38 3.19 -16.90
C GLY A 143 -6.53 3.16 -17.92
N VAL A 144 -6.26 2.51 -19.02
CA VAL A 144 -7.25 2.25 -20.08
C VAL A 144 -7.56 0.76 -20.20
N ASN A 145 -8.77 0.46 -20.63
CA ASN A 145 -9.17 -0.89 -20.99
C ASN A 145 -8.81 -1.20 -22.45
N ASN A 146 -9.05 -2.41 -22.91
CA ASN A 146 -8.75 -2.83 -24.28
C ASN A 146 -9.46 -2.03 -25.39
N GLY A 147 -10.52 -1.32 -25.05
CA GLY A 147 -11.21 -0.41 -25.97
C GLY A 147 -10.65 1.01 -25.98
N GLY A 148 -9.56 1.28 -25.24
CA GLY A 148 -8.95 2.59 -25.11
C GLY A 148 -9.75 3.58 -24.24
N ASN A 149 -10.76 3.09 -23.51
CA ASN A 149 -11.55 3.91 -22.60
C ASN A 149 -10.99 3.82 -21.18
N ARG A 150 -11.30 4.83 -20.35
CA ARG A 150 -10.97 4.82 -18.91
C ARG A 150 -11.36 3.48 -18.29
N ALA A 151 -10.42 2.84 -17.61
CA ALA A 151 -10.62 1.49 -17.08
C ALA A 151 -11.37 1.47 -15.75
N TYR A 152 -11.40 2.58 -15.00
CA TYR A 152 -11.74 2.57 -13.58
C TYR A 152 -10.95 1.46 -12.88
N SER A 153 -9.62 1.54 -13.04
CA SER A 153 -8.66 0.51 -12.65
C SER A 153 -8.92 0.09 -11.23
N SER A 154 -9.15 -1.22 -11.05
CA SER A 154 -9.51 -1.77 -9.76
C SER A 154 -8.58 -2.89 -9.35
N TYR A 155 -8.34 -2.98 -8.05
CA TYR A 155 -7.53 -4.01 -7.43
C TYR A 155 -8.31 -4.62 -6.28
N ILE A 156 -8.28 -5.94 -6.16
CA ILE A 156 -8.84 -6.68 -5.03
C ILE A 156 -7.73 -7.46 -4.35
N SER A 157 -7.75 -7.53 -3.02
CA SER A 157 -6.79 -8.35 -2.29
C SER A 157 -7.44 -9.18 -1.19
N ALA A 158 -6.79 -10.31 -0.91
CA ALA A 158 -7.04 -11.13 0.25
C ALA A 158 -5.71 -11.30 1.01
N THR A 159 -5.71 -10.92 2.29
CA THR A 159 -4.53 -10.89 3.14
C THR A 159 -4.73 -11.75 4.37
N VAL A 160 -3.76 -12.61 4.70
CA VAL A 160 -3.77 -13.50 5.85
C VAL A 160 -2.56 -13.23 6.73
N PRO A 161 -2.73 -12.64 7.93
CA PRO A 161 -1.68 -12.51 8.92
C PRO A 161 -1.54 -13.80 9.73
N PHE A 162 -0.30 -14.21 10.06
CA PHE A 162 -0.03 -15.34 10.94
C PHE A 162 1.33 -15.20 11.62
N THR A 163 1.54 -15.96 12.72
CA THR A 163 2.82 -16.00 13.43
C THR A 163 3.44 -17.38 13.27
N LEU A 164 4.68 -17.42 12.81
CA LEU A 164 5.45 -18.67 12.66
C LEU A 164 6.93 -18.43 13.03
N ALA A 165 7.49 -19.32 13.84
CA ALA A 165 8.91 -19.31 14.26
C ALA A 165 9.35 -17.96 14.90
N GLY A 166 8.44 -17.27 15.60
CA GLY A 166 8.71 -16.00 16.27
C GLY A 166 8.81 -14.80 15.35
N LEU A 167 8.36 -14.96 14.10
CA LEU A 167 8.18 -13.89 13.11
C LEU A 167 6.68 -13.64 12.90
N GLU A 168 6.34 -12.38 12.58
CA GLU A 168 5.02 -12.00 12.11
C GLU A 168 5.02 -12.10 10.58
N TRP A 169 4.13 -12.92 10.03
CA TRP A 169 4.01 -13.18 8.61
C TRP A 169 2.73 -12.60 8.06
N THR A 170 2.79 -12.21 6.79
CA THR A 170 1.63 -11.77 6.01
C THR A 170 1.71 -12.40 4.63
N ALA A 171 0.69 -13.18 4.28
CA ALA A 171 0.49 -13.68 2.92
C ALA A 171 -0.61 -12.86 2.24
N GLU A 172 -0.39 -12.44 1.01
CA GLU A 172 -1.38 -11.70 0.22
C GLU A 172 -1.49 -12.27 -1.19
N ILE A 173 -2.71 -12.27 -1.71
CA ILE A 173 -3.00 -12.44 -3.13
C ILE A 173 -3.81 -11.25 -3.59
N GLY A 174 -3.41 -10.67 -4.73
CA GLY A 174 -4.05 -9.53 -5.34
C GLY A 174 -4.32 -9.73 -6.83
N ALA A 175 -5.41 -9.14 -7.30
CA ALA A 175 -5.85 -9.29 -8.68
C ALA A 175 -6.56 -8.04 -9.19
N THR A 176 -6.53 -7.83 -10.51
CA THR A 176 -7.43 -6.90 -11.19
C THR A 176 -8.70 -7.64 -11.60
N PRO A 177 -9.92 -7.15 -11.26
CA PRO A 177 -11.16 -7.84 -11.60
C PRO A 177 -11.57 -7.70 -13.07
N TRP A 178 -11.04 -6.71 -13.78
CA TRP A 178 -11.27 -6.47 -15.20
C TRP A 178 -10.06 -5.84 -15.91
N GLY A 179 -10.17 -5.65 -17.21
CA GLY A 179 -9.08 -5.17 -18.07
C GLY A 179 -8.66 -3.74 -17.74
N THR A 180 -7.37 -3.59 -17.44
CA THR A 180 -6.69 -2.32 -17.22
C THR A 180 -5.19 -2.49 -17.49
N ASP A 181 -4.54 -1.44 -17.96
CA ASP A 181 -3.08 -1.37 -18.07
C ASP A 181 -2.43 -0.72 -16.83
N PHE A 182 -3.20 -0.19 -15.89
CA PHE A 182 -2.70 0.51 -14.70
C PHE A 182 -1.87 -0.40 -13.78
N TYR A 183 -2.30 -1.64 -13.55
CA TYR A 183 -1.60 -2.59 -12.68
C TYR A 183 -0.77 -3.65 -13.42
N ASN A 184 -0.90 -3.74 -14.71
CA ASN A 184 -0.33 -4.82 -15.50
C ASN A 184 0.35 -4.31 -16.76
N TYR A 185 0.82 -3.07 -16.75
CA TYR A 185 1.56 -2.53 -17.87
C TYR A 185 2.86 -3.31 -18.06
N SER A 186 3.11 -3.74 -19.29
CA SER A 186 4.38 -4.32 -19.73
C SER A 186 4.66 -3.83 -21.15
N GLU A 187 5.89 -3.51 -21.43
CA GLU A 187 6.35 -3.18 -22.79
C GLU A 187 6.27 -4.36 -23.75
N ALA A 188 6.16 -5.59 -23.23
CA ALA A 188 5.99 -6.77 -24.05
C ALA A 188 4.58 -6.83 -24.66
N PRO A 189 4.43 -7.07 -25.97
CA PRO A 189 3.12 -7.08 -26.63
C PRO A 189 2.11 -8.08 -26.06
N VAL A 190 2.61 -9.12 -25.41
CA VAL A 190 1.81 -10.22 -24.83
C VAL A 190 1.22 -9.87 -23.46
N CYS A 191 1.77 -8.86 -22.80
CA CYS A 191 1.40 -8.47 -21.44
C CYS A 191 0.64 -7.14 -21.39
N ASN A 192 0.28 -6.59 -22.53
CA ASN A 192 -0.36 -5.30 -22.62
C ASN A 192 -1.80 -5.37 -22.09
N GLY A 193 -1.99 -4.88 -20.87
CA GLY A 193 -3.24 -4.88 -20.16
C GLY A 193 -3.80 -6.28 -19.85
N SER A 194 -4.72 -6.40 -18.94
CA SER A 194 -5.50 -7.61 -18.76
C SER A 194 -6.82 -7.48 -19.51
N ASN A 195 -7.24 -8.57 -20.16
CA ASN A 195 -8.54 -8.64 -20.85
C ASN A 195 -9.68 -9.01 -19.89
N GLY A 196 -9.41 -9.10 -18.60
CA GLY A 196 -10.36 -9.54 -17.61
C GLY A 196 -9.70 -9.73 -16.25
N PHE A 197 -10.22 -10.68 -15.46
CA PHE A 197 -9.65 -11.02 -14.17
C PHE A 197 -8.21 -11.53 -14.31
N THR A 198 -7.28 -10.93 -13.54
CA THR A 198 -5.87 -11.29 -13.61
C THR A 198 -5.22 -11.17 -12.24
N VAL A 199 -4.60 -12.25 -11.75
CA VAL A 199 -3.74 -12.19 -10.56
C VAL A 199 -2.45 -11.45 -10.93
N CYS A 200 -2.15 -10.38 -10.19
CA CYS A 200 -0.97 -9.54 -10.41
C CYS A 200 -0.06 -9.40 -9.19
N ASP A 201 -0.47 -9.91 -8.04
CA ASP A 201 0.33 -9.90 -6.81
C ASP A 201 0.13 -11.22 -6.05
N ILE A 202 1.22 -11.90 -5.75
CA ILE A 202 1.28 -12.98 -4.76
C ILE A 202 2.48 -12.67 -3.88
N SER A 203 2.23 -12.29 -2.65
CA SER A 203 3.27 -11.82 -1.74
C SER A 203 3.33 -12.63 -0.45
N LEU A 204 4.53 -12.77 0.08
CA LEU A 204 4.79 -13.29 1.40
C LEU A 204 5.80 -12.38 2.11
N GLY A 205 5.36 -11.72 3.17
CA GLY A 205 6.18 -10.87 4.00
C GLY A 205 6.45 -11.48 5.37
N ALA A 206 7.56 -11.11 5.97
CA ALA A 206 7.89 -11.43 7.35
C ALA A 206 8.49 -10.20 8.04
N ALA A 207 8.11 -9.97 9.29
CA ALA A 207 8.61 -8.87 10.09
C ALA A 207 9.05 -9.33 11.48
N LYS A 208 10.01 -8.60 12.06
CA LYS A 208 10.50 -8.83 13.41
C LYS A 208 11.10 -7.56 13.99
N GLU A 209 10.85 -7.30 15.27
CA GLU A 209 11.62 -6.31 16.00
C GLU A 209 13.05 -6.79 16.24
N ILE A 210 14.04 -6.01 15.80
CA ILE A 210 15.46 -6.23 16.08
C ILE A 210 15.85 -5.32 17.23
N ARG A 211 16.19 -5.90 18.37
CA ARG A 211 16.67 -5.17 19.52
C ARG A 211 18.11 -4.73 19.30
N ILE A 212 18.34 -3.44 19.27
CA ILE A 212 19.67 -2.83 19.11
C ILE A 212 20.30 -2.55 20.46
N THR A 213 19.51 -2.00 21.39
CA THR A 213 19.92 -1.76 22.79
C THR A 213 18.80 -2.19 23.74
N ASP A 214 19.00 -2.05 25.05
CA ASP A 214 17.96 -2.36 26.05
C ASP A 214 16.72 -1.45 25.95
N SER A 215 16.86 -0.29 25.36
CA SER A 215 15.81 0.74 25.22
C SER A 215 15.42 1.06 23.78
N PHE A 216 16.09 0.44 22.78
CA PHE A 216 15.85 0.75 21.36
C PHE A 216 15.79 -0.52 20.54
N SER A 217 14.67 -0.68 19.82
CA SER A 217 14.43 -1.73 18.83
C SER A 217 14.02 -1.09 17.51
N VAL A 218 14.37 -1.75 16.41
CA VAL A 218 14.00 -1.35 15.05
C VAL A 218 13.25 -2.52 14.41
N PRO A 219 12.01 -2.33 13.96
CA PRO A 219 11.32 -3.29 13.13
C PRO A 219 12.06 -3.47 11.80
N ALA A 220 12.38 -4.71 11.47
CA ALA A 220 12.92 -5.09 10.17
C ALA A 220 11.93 -6.01 9.48
N PHE A 221 11.82 -5.90 8.16
CA PHE A 221 10.95 -6.74 7.37
C PHE A 221 11.62 -7.18 6.07
N ALA A 222 11.10 -8.28 5.52
CA ALA A 222 11.42 -8.73 4.17
C ALA A 222 10.16 -9.24 3.50
N LYS A 223 10.01 -9.02 2.19
CA LYS A 223 8.87 -9.43 1.39
C LYS A 223 9.32 -9.98 0.05
N VAL A 224 8.80 -11.14 -0.31
CA VAL A 224 8.85 -11.67 -1.68
C VAL A 224 7.52 -11.38 -2.35
N THR A 225 7.56 -10.87 -3.56
CA THR A 225 6.38 -10.64 -4.40
C THR A 225 6.62 -11.24 -5.76
N VAL A 226 5.63 -11.96 -6.29
CA VAL A 226 5.62 -12.39 -7.69
C VAL A 226 4.39 -11.84 -8.37
N ASN A 227 4.56 -11.37 -9.60
CA ASN A 227 3.48 -10.96 -10.49
C ASN A 227 3.37 -11.98 -11.63
N PRO A 228 2.38 -12.91 -11.57
CA PRO A 228 2.23 -13.92 -12.62
C PRO A 228 1.89 -13.34 -14.00
N ARG A 229 1.32 -12.12 -14.04
CA ARG A 229 0.91 -11.48 -15.28
C ARG A 229 2.10 -10.90 -16.06
N THR A 230 3.03 -10.29 -15.37
CA THR A 230 4.24 -9.67 -15.96
C THR A 230 5.46 -10.58 -15.86
N GLU A 231 5.31 -11.78 -15.25
CA GLU A 231 6.41 -12.71 -14.94
C GLU A 231 7.48 -12.09 -14.03
N GLY A 232 7.12 -11.02 -13.28
CA GLY A 232 8.00 -10.33 -12.35
C GLY A 232 8.15 -11.09 -11.04
N ALA A 233 9.35 -11.04 -10.45
CA ALA A 233 9.63 -11.56 -9.12
C ALA A 233 10.57 -10.60 -8.39
N TYR A 234 10.20 -10.22 -7.18
CA TYR A 234 10.85 -9.15 -6.42
C TYR A 234 11.14 -9.60 -5.00
N PHE A 235 12.23 -9.13 -4.45
CA PHE A 235 12.60 -9.29 -3.04
C PHE A 235 12.91 -7.92 -2.45
N VAL A 236 12.14 -7.54 -1.45
CA VAL A 236 12.30 -6.26 -0.73
C VAL A 236 12.63 -6.54 0.72
N PHE A 237 13.54 -5.78 1.29
CA PHE A 237 13.78 -5.72 2.73
C PHE A 237 13.81 -4.26 3.17
N GLY A 238 13.50 -4.02 4.44
CA GLY A 238 13.46 -2.67 4.98
C GLY A 238 13.53 -2.60 6.49
N LEU A 239 13.67 -1.36 6.97
CA LEU A 239 13.65 -0.98 8.38
C LEU A 239 12.60 0.10 8.58
N SER A 240 11.85 0.03 9.67
CA SER A 240 10.83 1.03 10.06
C SER A 240 11.27 1.82 11.28
N PHE A 241 11.05 3.15 11.28
CA PHE A 241 11.45 4.08 12.33
C PHE A 241 10.28 4.91 12.85
#